data_ee33b89d312028e50d6359a6218c6922
#
_entry.id   ee33b89d312028e50d6359a6218c6922
#
_cell.length_a   1.000
_cell.length_b   1.000
_cell.length_c   1.000
_cell.angle_alpha   90.00
_cell.angle_beta   90.00
_cell.angle_gamma   90.00
#
_symmetry.space_group_name_H-M   'P 1'
#
loop_
_entity.id
_entity.type
_entity.pdbx_description
1 polymer ?
#
loop_
_entity_poly.entity_id
_entity_poly.type
_entity_poly.pdbx_seq_one_letter_code
_entity_poly.pdbx_strand_id
1 'polypeptide(L)'
;MLYGVVYYDIILSMKLNYDRKSKDPTYFVQLGVRNGKKVTTKNIARIGKHSELLKITDDPLAYAKEQVAKYNEKAKNNKTVDLELRFDFAEKIMHSEDAVSESTLRNVGYLYLQKLYYMLGIDKFFAIIAKERKLTFDPDLVNRFMTYSRILDPDSKLGSFEKLHTYYEEPSFDYQHILRTMDLMYEHYEEYISHLFKESEKIHARNTAVCYYDCTNYYCEAEVQDEDYVDEVTGEILTGLRQYGYAKDHKPNPLVEMGLFMDMDGIPISMCIAPGNTSEQATVLPLEKELLKMFDDKHKKFIYCADAGLCTYDIRNFNSMGGRAFVVTQSIKKLSDTLKEAVFNDFGYKRLSDDKPCSIEEMKAFDRKDEKNRKLYEDRIYKVIEADKLTDVGLCEIKTRKVKSKALLKQHVIVTFSRKSMEYQRFIRNRQVERAKKILKDMDPDKYKKGPNDVTRFIKKVNTGKAEYVIDTDKIAEEEKYDGFYAIATNLDDSVKDIIAINEQRYQIEDCFRLLKTDFVSRPYFHRNRERIIAHFMICYTALLIFRLLQVKIKTFDKNARVTARNIIETLNNMKVANISDLMYSSQYKGSKTLSLLEGVFDLGLNMKQYLPKDLNKKCKKNF
;
A
#
# COMPACT_ATOMS: atom_id res chain seq x y z
N MET A 1 -46.42 -17.63 -0.48
CA MET A 1 -46.38 -19.07 -0.77
C MET A 1 -45.05 -19.41 -1.36
N LEU A 2 -44.22 -20.10 -0.62
CA LEU A 2 -42.90 -20.55 -1.08
C LEU A 2 -43.11 -21.64 -2.14
N TYR A 3 -42.97 -21.30 -3.39
CA TYR A 3 -42.87 -22.28 -4.45
C TYR A 3 -41.51 -22.94 -4.36
N GLY A 4 -41.53 -24.25 -4.13
CA GLY A 4 -40.37 -25.06 -3.85
C GLY A 4 -39.40 -25.06 -5.01
N VAL A 5 -38.24 -24.47 -4.78
CA VAL A 5 -37.05 -24.71 -5.57
C VAL A 5 -36.65 -26.16 -5.36
N VAL A 6 -36.67 -26.94 -6.42
CA VAL A 6 -36.23 -28.33 -6.37
C VAL A 6 -34.72 -28.33 -6.38
N TYR A 7 -34.11 -28.40 -5.21
CA TYR A 7 -32.67 -28.56 -5.09
C TYR A 7 -32.26 -29.98 -5.53
N TYR A 8 -31.62 -30.11 -6.67
CA TYR A 8 -30.83 -31.30 -6.97
C TYR A 8 -29.42 -31.11 -6.37
N ASP A 9 -29.25 -31.55 -5.12
CA ASP A 9 -27.91 -31.81 -4.60
C ASP A 9 -27.38 -33.04 -5.36
N ILE A 10 -26.64 -32.83 -6.42
CA ILE A 10 -25.94 -33.91 -7.09
C ILE A 10 -24.83 -34.36 -6.14
N ILE A 11 -25.08 -35.39 -5.37
CA ILE A 11 -24.04 -36.17 -4.71
C ILE A 11 -23.26 -36.85 -5.82
N LEU A 12 -22.11 -36.29 -6.18
CA LEU A 12 -21.23 -36.78 -7.24
C LEU A 12 -20.55 -38.12 -6.92
N SER A 13 -21.20 -39.02 -6.22
CA SER A 13 -20.72 -40.38 -6.06
C SER A 13 -21.73 -41.34 -6.70
N MET A 14 -21.37 -41.84 -7.85
CA MET A 14 -22.09 -42.93 -8.48
C MET A 14 -21.82 -44.23 -7.72
N LYS A 15 -22.84 -45.09 -7.59
CA LYS A 15 -22.73 -46.34 -6.85
C LYS A 15 -23.11 -47.51 -7.79
N LEU A 16 -22.54 -48.65 -7.50
CA LEU A 16 -22.94 -49.89 -8.16
C LEU A 16 -24.30 -50.34 -7.63
N ASN A 17 -25.25 -50.55 -8.52
CA ASN A 17 -26.57 -51.11 -8.21
C ASN A 17 -26.74 -52.43 -8.95
N TYR A 18 -27.16 -53.47 -8.19
CA TYR A 18 -27.52 -54.79 -8.71
C TYR A 18 -28.35 -55.55 -7.69
N ASP A 19 -29.19 -56.49 -8.17
CA ASP A 19 -29.95 -57.37 -7.29
C ASP A 19 -29.05 -58.49 -6.75
N ARG A 20 -28.73 -58.43 -5.45
CA ARG A 20 -27.89 -59.41 -4.75
C ARG A 20 -28.51 -60.79 -4.62
N LYS A 21 -29.82 -60.91 -4.82
CA LYS A 21 -30.57 -62.20 -4.72
C LYS A 21 -30.71 -62.91 -6.07
N SER A 22 -30.44 -62.21 -7.16
CA SER A 22 -30.49 -62.78 -8.50
C SER A 22 -29.30 -63.69 -8.74
N LYS A 23 -29.53 -64.83 -9.38
CA LYS A 23 -28.48 -65.76 -9.82
C LYS A 23 -27.71 -65.21 -11.02
N ASP A 24 -28.31 -64.30 -11.82
CA ASP A 24 -27.66 -63.59 -12.92
C ASP A 24 -28.00 -62.09 -12.86
N PRO A 25 -27.37 -61.33 -11.93
CA PRO A 25 -27.71 -59.93 -11.71
C PRO A 25 -27.22 -59.05 -12.90
N THR A 26 -28.01 -58.03 -13.20
CA THR A 26 -27.58 -56.95 -14.10
C THR A 26 -26.99 -55.83 -13.26
N TYR A 27 -25.76 -55.43 -13.65
CA TYR A 27 -25.04 -54.35 -12.99
C TYR A 27 -25.34 -52.99 -13.64
N PHE A 28 -25.61 -51.99 -12.83
CA PHE A 28 -25.92 -50.63 -13.26
C PHE A 28 -25.05 -49.62 -12.50
N VAL A 29 -24.67 -48.55 -13.20
CA VAL A 29 -24.17 -47.33 -12.56
C VAL A 29 -25.40 -46.54 -12.08
N GLN A 30 -25.50 -46.29 -10.79
CA GLN A 30 -26.63 -45.60 -10.18
C GLN A 30 -26.16 -44.26 -9.62
N LEU A 31 -26.88 -43.18 -9.94
CA LEU A 31 -26.71 -41.86 -9.41
C LEU A 31 -27.76 -41.57 -8.33
N GLY A 32 -27.34 -41.14 -7.15
CA GLY A 32 -28.22 -40.61 -6.11
C GLY A 32 -28.58 -39.15 -6.43
N VAL A 33 -29.85 -38.87 -6.56
CA VAL A 33 -30.37 -37.51 -6.79
C VAL A 33 -31.14 -37.08 -5.55
N ARG A 34 -30.72 -35.99 -4.93
CA ARG A 34 -31.40 -35.42 -3.77
C ARG A 34 -32.39 -34.37 -4.23
N ASN A 35 -33.64 -34.53 -3.82
CA ASN A 35 -34.71 -33.60 -4.08
C ASN A 35 -35.27 -33.12 -2.74
N GLY A 36 -34.78 -31.99 -2.27
CA GLY A 36 -35.05 -31.46 -0.94
C GLY A 36 -34.59 -32.43 0.16
N LYS A 37 -35.55 -32.90 0.99
CA LYS A 37 -35.30 -33.92 2.05
C LYS A 37 -35.29 -35.35 1.54
N LYS A 38 -35.73 -35.62 0.30
CA LYS A 38 -35.82 -36.97 -0.27
C LYS A 38 -34.65 -37.27 -1.18
N VAL A 39 -34.07 -38.45 -1.04
CA VAL A 39 -33.01 -38.94 -1.96
C VAL A 39 -33.67 -39.98 -2.88
N THR A 40 -33.64 -39.72 -4.18
CA THR A 40 -34.05 -40.66 -5.21
C THR A 40 -32.83 -41.19 -5.94
N THR A 41 -32.91 -42.35 -6.53
CA THR A 41 -31.83 -42.96 -7.27
C THR A 41 -32.24 -43.24 -8.71
N LYS A 42 -31.35 -42.96 -9.67
CA LYS A 42 -31.57 -43.20 -11.10
C LYS A 42 -30.42 -44.02 -11.66
N ASN A 43 -30.74 -45.12 -12.36
CA ASN A 43 -29.74 -45.86 -13.11
C ASN A 43 -29.37 -45.07 -14.38
N ILE A 44 -28.10 -44.68 -14.51
CA ILE A 44 -27.59 -43.83 -15.61
C ILE A 44 -26.91 -44.63 -16.70
N ALA A 45 -26.38 -45.82 -16.37
CA ALA A 45 -25.78 -46.72 -17.35
C ALA A 45 -25.97 -48.19 -16.93
N ARG A 46 -26.20 -49.04 -17.91
CA ARG A 46 -26.13 -50.49 -17.76
C ARG A 46 -24.73 -50.97 -18.06
N ILE A 47 -24.08 -51.71 -17.16
CA ILE A 47 -22.73 -52.26 -17.35
C ILE A 47 -22.84 -53.61 -18.06
N GLY A 48 -23.75 -54.47 -17.63
CA GLY A 48 -23.99 -55.76 -18.23
C GLY A 48 -24.60 -56.77 -17.26
N LYS A 49 -25.08 -57.91 -17.75
CA LYS A 49 -25.45 -59.04 -16.91
C LYS A 49 -24.21 -59.79 -16.44
N HIS A 50 -24.31 -60.46 -15.29
CA HIS A 50 -23.22 -61.25 -14.74
C HIS A 50 -22.70 -62.31 -15.77
N SER A 51 -23.61 -63.04 -16.43
CA SER A 51 -23.32 -64.00 -17.49
C SER A 51 -22.69 -63.38 -18.75
N GLU A 52 -23.05 -62.15 -19.07
CA GLU A 52 -22.45 -61.42 -20.18
C GLU A 52 -21.00 -60.99 -19.85
N LEU A 53 -20.77 -60.56 -18.61
CA LEU A 53 -19.48 -60.08 -18.13
C LEU A 53 -18.47 -61.20 -17.90
N LEU A 54 -18.92 -62.42 -17.56
CA LEU A 54 -18.08 -63.60 -17.48
C LEU A 54 -17.36 -63.93 -18.80
N LYS A 55 -17.88 -63.44 -19.92
CA LYS A 55 -17.20 -63.55 -21.24
C LYS A 55 -16.04 -62.57 -21.41
N ILE A 56 -15.92 -61.61 -20.56
CA ILE A 56 -14.97 -60.49 -20.67
C ILE A 56 -13.96 -60.48 -19.49
N THR A 57 -14.39 -61.01 -18.33
CA THR A 57 -13.57 -60.99 -17.10
C THR A 57 -13.93 -62.17 -16.18
N ASP A 58 -12.95 -62.65 -15.44
CA ASP A 58 -13.14 -63.73 -14.46
C ASP A 58 -13.86 -63.25 -13.19
N ASP A 59 -13.86 -61.91 -12.92
CA ASP A 59 -14.62 -61.31 -11.79
C ASP A 59 -15.53 -60.17 -12.28
N PRO A 60 -16.78 -60.47 -12.70
CA PRO A 60 -17.77 -59.47 -13.11
C PRO A 60 -18.05 -58.40 -12.09
N LEU A 61 -17.97 -58.71 -10.79
CA LEU A 61 -18.25 -57.76 -9.73
C LEU A 61 -17.11 -56.73 -9.57
N ALA A 62 -15.89 -57.21 -9.59
CA ALA A 62 -14.71 -56.31 -9.57
C ALA A 62 -14.69 -55.41 -10.82
N TYR A 63 -14.95 -55.98 -11.99
CA TYR A 63 -15.07 -55.22 -13.24
C TYR A 63 -16.17 -54.15 -13.15
N ALA A 64 -17.35 -54.48 -12.65
CA ALA A 64 -18.43 -53.52 -12.51
C ALA A 64 -18.07 -52.38 -11.51
N LYS A 65 -17.38 -52.69 -10.41
CA LYS A 65 -16.85 -51.67 -9.48
C LYS A 65 -15.83 -50.75 -10.16
N GLU A 66 -14.95 -51.31 -10.98
CA GLU A 66 -13.94 -50.51 -11.73
C GLU A 66 -14.64 -49.57 -12.75
N GLN A 67 -15.68 -50.04 -13.45
CA GLN A 67 -16.45 -49.19 -14.35
C GLN A 67 -17.12 -48.05 -13.57
N VAL A 68 -17.70 -48.28 -12.43
CA VAL A 68 -18.28 -47.23 -11.56
C VAL A 68 -17.18 -46.22 -11.13
N ALA A 69 -15.98 -46.70 -10.80
CA ALA A 69 -14.85 -45.84 -10.47
C ALA A 69 -14.46 -44.94 -11.66
N LYS A 70 -14.40 -45.49 -12.88
CA LYS A 70 -14.17 -44.71 -14.12
C LYS A 70 -15.25 -43.67 -14.39
N TYR A 71 -16.52 -44.00 -14.14
CA TYR A 71 -17.63 -43.03 -14.21
C TYR A 71 -17.48 -41.91 -13.17
N ASN A 72 -17.08 -42.22 -11.93
CA ASN A 72 -16.82 -41.25 -10.90
C ASN A 72 -15.62 -40.34 -11.23
N GLU A 73 -14.57 -40.89 -11.84
CA GLU A 73 -13.40 -40.15 -12.29
C GLU A 73 -13.74 -39.21 -13.44
N LYS A 74 -14.48 -39.69 -14.45
CA LYS A 74 -15.04 -38.84 -15.52
C LYS A 74 -15.93 -37.74 -14.97
N ALA A 75 -16.77 -38.03 -13.98
CA ALA A 75 -17.63 -37.01 -13.35
C ALA A 75 -16.85 -35.99 -12.51
N LYS A 76 -15.74 -36.40 -11.87
CA LYS A 76 -14.81 -35.45 -11.22
C LYS A 76 -14.16 -34.49 -12.20
N ASN A 77 -13.83 -34.99 -13.40
CA ASN A 77 -13.20 -34.18 -14.45
C ASN A 77 -14.22 -33.36 -15.25
N ASN A 78 -15.48 -33.80 -15.31
CA ASN A 78 -16.55 -33.09 -16.01
C ASN A 78 -17.33 -32.23 -15.02
N LYS A 79 -16.93 -30.98 -14.84
CA LYS A 79 -17.55 -30.00 -13.94
C LYS A 79 -18.88 -29.45 -14.48
N THR A 80 -19.56 -30.16 -15.37
CA THR A 80 -20.85 -29.74 -15.92
C THR A 80 -21.96 -30.14 -14.95
N VAL A 81 -22.81 -29.18 -14.60
CA VAL A 81 -24.00 -29.37 -13.77
C VAL A 81 -25.19 -28.92 -14.57
N ASP A 82 -26.19 -29.81 -14.74
CA ASP A 82 -27.45 -29.47 -15.37
C ASP A 82 -28.39 -28.90 -14.29
N LEU A 83 -28.88 -27.69 -14.51
CA LEU A 83 -29.79 -26.97 -13.63
C LEU A 83 -31.11 -26.73 -14.35
N GLU A 84 -32.25 -27.09 -13.75
CA GLU A 84 -33.57 -26.69 -14.21
C GLU A 84 -34.00 -25.41 -13.48
N LEU A 85 -34.14 -24.31 -14.23
CA LEU A 85 -34.53 -23.02 -13.72
C LEU A 85 -35.95 -22.68 -14.16
N ARG A 86 -36.78 -22.22 -13.21
CA ARG A 86 -38.13 -21.71 -13.46
C ARG A 86 -38.15 -20.23 -13.12
N PHE A 87 -38.48 -19.40 -14.11
CA PHE A 87 -38.65 -17.97 -13.93
C PHE A 87 -40.11 -17.59 -14.03
N ASP A 88 -40.60 -16.84 -13.06
CA ASP A 88 -41.88 -16.17 -13.15
C ASP A 88 -41.69 -14.76 -13.67
N PHE A 89 -42.04 -14.53 -14.94
CA PHE A 89 -41.93 -13.22 -15.56
C PHE A 89 -42.97 -12.20 -15.07
N ALA A 90 -43.93 -12.63 -14.24
CA ALA A 90 -44.90 -11.77 -13.59
C ALA A 90 -44.41 -11.30 -12.19
N GLU A 91 -43.37 -11.89 -11.66
CA GLU A 91 -42.78 -11.52 -10.37
C GLU A 91 -42.21 -10.11 -10.44
N LYS A 92 -42.69 -9.23 -9.56
CA LYS A 92 -42.23 -7.86 -9.45
C LYS A 92 -41.20 -7.72 -8.33
N ILE A 93 -40.28 -6.77 -8.50
CA ILE A 93 -39.39 -6.37 -7.42
C ILE A 93 -40.25 -5.83 -6.28
N MET A 94 -40.13 -6.45 -5.11
CA MET A 94 -40.88 -6.01 -3.93
C MET A 94 -40.35 -4.65 -3.45
N HIS A 95 -41.27 -3.74 -3.25
CA HIS A 95 -40.97 -2.44 -2.66
C HIS A 95 -40.85 -2.60 -1.15
N SER A 96 -39.72 -2.17 -0.60
CA SER A 96 -39.54 -1.96 0.84
C SER A 96 -39.56 -0.47 1.14
N GLU A 97 -40.39 -0.03 2.09
CA GLU A 97 -40.51 1.39 2.44
C GLU A 97 -39.20 1.99 2.97
N ASP A 98 -38.32 1.14 3.52
CA ASP A 98 -37.05 1.54 4.15
C ASP A 98 -35.82 1.26 3.28
N ALA A 99 -35.96 0.68 2.09
CA ALA A 99 -34.81 0.29 1.27
C ALA A 99 -34.52 1.32 0.17
N VAL A 100 -33.33 1.87 0.22
CA VAL A 100 -32.72 2.52 -0.95
C VAL A 100 -32.45 1.44 -2.01
N SER A 101 -32.67 1.76 -3.29
CA SER A 101 -32.39 0.83 -4.39
C SER A 101 -30.93 0.38 -4.35
N GLU A 102 -30.70 -0.86 -4.00
CA GLU A 102 -29.37 -1.44 -3.84
C GLU A 102 -29.06 -2.46 -4.93
N SER A 103 -27.79 -2.53 -5.32
CA SER A 103 -27.33 -3.56 -6.23
C SER A 103 -27.30 -4.93 -5.55
N THR A 104 -27.87 -5.95 -6.22
CA THR A 104 -27.80 -7.35 -5.76
C THR A 104 -26.47 -8.03 -6.08
N LEU A 105 -25.55 -7.32 -6.75
CA LEU A 105 -24.22 -7.83 -7.07
C LEU A 105 -23.34 -7.89 -5.82
N ARG A 106 -22.61 -8.99 -5.67
CA ARG A 106 -21.69 -9.21 -4.55
C ARG A 106 -20.23 -9.22 -5.03
N ASN A 107 -19.37 -8.44 -4.38
CA ASN A 107 -17.95 -8.44 -4.68
C ASN A 107 -17.29 -9.72 -4.15
N VAL A 108 -16.40 -10.32 -4.93
CA VAL A 108 -15.55 -11.47 -4.56
C VAL A 108 -14.05 -11.15 -4.70
N GLY A 109 -13.71 -9.98 -5.23
CA GLY A 109 -12.31 -9.57 -5.42
C GLY A 109 -11.56 -9.37 -4.10
N TYR A 110 -12.26 -9.00 -3.02
CA TYR A 110 -11.67 -8.88 -1.69
C TYR A 110 -11.03 -10.17 -1.18
N LEU A 111 -11.39 -11.34 -1.70
CA LEU A 111 -10.85 -12.64 -1.26
C LEU A 111 -9.33 -12.75 -1.49
N TYR A 112 -8.75 -12.04 -2.47
CA TYR A 112 -7.30 -11.94 -2.60
C TYR A 112 -6.66 -11.14 -1.46
N LEU A 113 -7.33 -10.07 -1.01
CA LEU A 113 -6.88 -9.28 0.16
C LEU A 113 -7.03 -10.10 1.44
N GLN A 114 -8.13 -10.84 1.56
CA GLN A 114 -8.43 -11.73 2.68
C GLN A 114 -7.36 -12.81 2.84
N LYS A 115 -6.85 -13.35 1.74
CA LYS A 115 -5.77 -14.34 1.80
C LYS A 115 -4.52 -13.77 2.48
N LEU A 116 -4.13 -12.56 2.12
CA LEU A 116 -3.00 -11.86 2.76
C LEU A 116 -3.30 -11.47 4.21
N TYR A 117 -4.52 -11.03 4.49
CA TYR A 117 -4.96 -10.70 5.84
C TYR A 117 -4.80 -11.89 6.80
N TYR A 118 -5.23 -13.08 6.38
CA TYR A 118 -5.05 -14.29 7.17
C TYR A 118 -3.61 -14.78 7.23
N MET A 119 -2.82 -14.58 6.16
CA MET A 119 -1.39 -14.86 6.19
C MET A 119 -0.64 -13.98 7.19
N LEU A 120 -1.10 -12.73 7.41
CA LEU A 120 -0.58 -11.83 8.44
C LEU A 120 -1.05 -12.22 9.85
N GLY A 121 -1.89 -13.24 10.02
CA GLY A 121 -2.36 -13.72 11.32
C GLY A 121 -3.13 -12.67 12.12
N ILE A 122 -3.72 -11.67 11.47
CA ILE A 122 -4.46 -10.58 12.13
C ILE A 122 -5.67 -11.13 12.87
N ASP A 123 -6.32 -12.13 12.31
CA ASP A 123 -7.39 -12.88 12.93
C ASP A 123 -6.98 -13.54 14.25
N LYS A 124 -5.76 -14.09 14.33
CA LYS A 124 -5.23 -14.69 15.55
C LYS A 124 -4.96 -13.63 16.62
N PHE A 125 -4.44 -12.48 16.21
CA PHE A 125 -4.20 -11.35 17.10
C PHE A 125 -5.51 -10.92 17.78
N PHE A 126 -6.55 -10.66 17.01
CA PHE A 126 -7.85 -10.28 17.55
C PHE A 126 -8.55 -11.39 18.33
N ALA A 127 -8.36 -12.67 17.96
CA ALA A 127 -8.91 -13.78 18.71
C ALA A 127 -8.36 -13.89 20.14
N ILE A 128 -7.07 -13.56 20.34
CA ILE A 128 -6.45 -13.50 21.66
C ILE A 128 -7.12 -12.40 22.50
N ILE A 129 -7.21 -11.19 21.98
CA ILE A 129 -7.83 -10.04 22.66
C ILE A 129 -9.30 -10.33 22.98
N ALA A 130 -10.06 -10.87 22.02
CA ALA A 130 -11.46 -11.19 22.20
C ALA A 130 -11.67 -12.22 23.32
N LYS A 131 -10.81 -13.22 23.42
CA LYS A 131 -10.83 -14.21 24.48
C LYS A 131 -10.48 -13.62 25.85
N GLU A 132 -9.42 -12.83 25.94
CA GLU A 132 -8.97 -12.19 27.19
C GLU A 132 -10.01 -11.21 27.74
N ARG A 133 -10.59 -10.39 26.85
CA ARG A 133 -11.61 -9.38 27.20
C ARG A 133 -13.03 -9.95 27.26
N LYS A 134 -13.25 -11.24 26.94
CA LYS A 134 -14.57 -11.90 26.85
C LYS A 134 -15.56 -11.09 26.02
N LEU A 135 -15.13 -10.64 24.84
CA LEU A 135 -15.95 -9.83 23.95
C LEU A 135 -17.16 -10.62 23.43
N THR A 136 -18.30 -9.94 23.28
CA THR A 136 -19.54 -10.51 22.72
C THR A 136 -19.66 -10.32 21.21
N PHE A 137 -18.70 -9.66 20.58
CA PHE A 137 -18.63 -9.43 19.14
C PHE A 137 -17.25 -9.84 18.60
N ASP A 138 -17.15 -10.01 17.29
CA ASP A 138 -15.90 -10.40 16.62
C ASP A 138 -15.16 -9.16 16.09
N PRO A 139 -14.09 -8.69 16.77
CA PRO A 139 -13.32 -7.56 16.32
C PRO A 139 -12.50 -7.87 15.04
N ASP A 140 -12.17 -9.14 14.76
CA ASP A 140 -11.52 -9.54 13.52
C ASP A 140 -12.44 -9.32 12.32
N LEU A 141 -13.68 -9.76 12.41
CA LEU A 141 -14.68 -9.55 11.36
C LEU A 141 -14.81 -8.05 11.03
N VAL A 142 -14.88 -7.20 12.05
CA VAL A 142 -14.98 -5.74 11.89
C VAL A 142 -13.74 -5.17 11.21
N ASN A 143 -12.54 -5.45 11.76
CA ASN A 143 -11.28 -4.91 11.22
C ASN A 143 -11.02 -5.37 9.79
N ARG A 144 -11.34 -6.62 9.48
CA ARG A 144 -11.19 -7.25 8.17
C ARG A 144 -11.94 -6.45 7.09
N PHE A 145 -13.23 -6.23 7.29
CA PHE A 145 -14.06 -5.51 6.31
C PHE A 145 -13.77 -4.01 6.26
N MET A 146 -13.40 -3.38 7.39
CA MET A 146 -12.94 -1.99 7.38
C MET A 146 -11.62 -1.83 6.60
N THR A 147 -10.75 -2.83 6.64
CA THR A 147 -9.51 -2.85 5.86
C THR A 147 -9.77 -3.05 4.36
N TYR A 148 -10.65 -3.99 3.99
CA TYR A 148 -11.01 -4.21 2.59
C TYR A 148 -11.72 -3.01 1.98
N SER A 149 -12.67 -2.42 2.70
CA SER A 149 -13.36 -1.21 2.28
C SER A 149 -12.39 -0.07 2.00
N ARG A 150 -11.33 0.06 2.81
CA ARG A 150 -10.31 1.11 2.62
C ARG A 150 -9.55 0.96 1.30
N ILE A 151 -9.38 -0.26 0.80
CA ILE A 151 -8.69 -0.54 -0.47
C ILE A 151 -9.65 -0.45 -1.65
N LEU A 152 -10.84 -1.04 -1.53
CA LEU A 152 -11.75 -1.25 -2.65
C LEU A 152 -12.71 -0.09 -2.88
N ASP A 153 -13.37 0.36 -1.83
CA ASP A 153 -14.38 1.43 -1.89
C ASP A 153 -14.25 2.31 -0.64
N PRO A 154 -13.20 3.16 -0.59
CA PRO A 154 -12.90 3.97 0.58
C PRO A 154 -13.97 5.01 0.85
N ASP A 155 -14.50 4.99 2.08
CA ASP A 155 -15.54 5.89 2.55
C ASP A 155 -15.32 6.23 4.04
N SER A 156 -16.21 7.03 4.63
CA SER A 156 -16.33 7.17 6.08
C SER A 156 -16.59 5.81 6.73
N LYS A 157 -16.41 5.68 8.04
CA LYS A 157 -16.72 4.43 8.73
C LYS A 157 -18.21 4.07 8.63
N LEU A 158 -19.08 5.08 8.64
CA LEU A 158 -20.51 4.90 8.45
C LEU A 158 -20.82 4.45 7.01
N GLY A 159 -20.30 5.15 6.00
CA GLY A 159 -20.52 4.77 4.61
C GLY A 159 -19.97 3.38 4.29
N SER A 160 -18.79 3.01 4.86
CA SER A 160 -18.27 1.65 4.71
C SER A 160 -19.16 0.60 5.38
N PHE A 161 -19.77 0.94 6.54
CA PHE A 161 -20.72 0.08 7.25
C PHE A 161 -21.99 -0.17 6.43
N GLU A 162 -22.57 0.88 5.85
CA GLU A 162 -23.77 0.80 5.01
C GLU A 162 -23.54 -0.07 3.76
N LYS A 163 -22.31 -0.15 3.27
CA LYS A 163 -21.93 -0.94 2.09
C LYS A 163 -21.51 -2.39 2.37
N LEU A 164 -21.60 -2.89 3.60
CA LEU A 164 -21.17 -4.25 3.95
C LEU A 164 -21.92 -5.33 3.16
N HIS A 165 -23.18 -5.10 2.82
CA HIS A 165 -24.00 -5.99 2.01
C HIS A 165 -23.45 -6.20 0.57
N THR A 166 -22.53 -5.33 0.11
CA THR A 166 -21.92 -5.47 -1.23
C THR A 166 -20.87 -6.57 -1.30
N TYR A 167 -20.38 -7.07 -0.17
CA TYR A 167 -19.46 -8.19 -0.11
C TYR A 167 -20.19 -9.54 -0.15
N TYR A 168 -19.56 -10.55 -0.73
CA TYR A 168 -20.15 -11.87 -0.85
C TYR A 168 -20.48 -12.53 0.51
N GLU A 169 -19.63 -12.32 1.53
CA GLU A 169 -19.87 -12.85 2.89
C GLU A 169 -21.00 -12.14 3.64
N GLU A 170 -21.41 -10.96 3.20
CA GLU A 170 -22.43 -10.14 3.87
C GLU A 170 -22.20 -10.05 5.39
N PRO A 171 -21.07 -9.50 5.85
CA PRO A 171 -20.75 -9.49 7.27
C PRO A 171 -21.79 -8.71 8.06
N SER A 172 -22.18 -9.25 9.20
CA SER A 172 -23.17 -8.63 10.08
C SER A 172 -22.54 -8.27 11.43
N PHE A 173 -22.53 -6.99 11.74
CA PHE A 173 -22.12 -6.41 13.04
C PHE A 173 -22.70 -5.00 13.18
N ASP A 174 -22.83 -4.51 14.40
CA ASP A 174 -23.35 -3.16 14.63
C ASP A 174 -22.29 -2.08 14.37
N TYR A 175 -22.72 -0.88 13.99
CA TYR A 175 -21.82 0.25 13.81
C TYR A 175 -20.95 0.55 15.06
N GLN A 176 -21.51 0.37 16.26
CA GLN A 176 -20.76 0.53 17.50
C GLN A 176 -19.60 -0.45 17.65
N HIS A 177 -19.68 -1.63 17.04
CA HIS A 177 -18.58 -2.58 17.04
C HIS A 177 -17.36 -2.05 16.28
N ILE A 178 -17.56 -1.20 15.26
CA ILE A 178 -16.46 -0.51 14.59
C ILE A 178 -15.72 0.41 15.57
N LEU A 179 -16.45 1.23 16.30
CA LEU A 179 -15.86 2.17 17.25
C LEU A 179 -15.11 1.44 18.39
N ARG A 180 -15.71 0.36 18.92
CA ARG A 180 -15.06 -0.49 19.95
C ARG A 180 -13.81 -1.21 19.40
N THR A 181 -13.86 -1.70 18.17
CA THR A 181 -12.68 -2.31 17.54
C THR A 181 -11.56 -1.29 17.35
N MET A 182 -11.89 -0.05 16.99
CA MET A 182 -10.91 1.03 16.89
C MET A 182 -10.29 1.35 18.27
N ASP A 183 -11.08 1.38 19.32
CA ASP A 183 -10.58 1.60 20.68
C ASP A 183 -9.62 0.48 21.10
N LEU A 184 -9.96 -0.80 20.82
CA LEU A 184 -9.07 -1.95 21.04
C LEU A 184 -7.77 -1.88 20.22
N MET A 185 -7.86 -1.46 18.96
CA MET A 185 -6.66 -1.28 18.12
C MET A 185 -5.69 -0.25 18.72
N TYR A 186 -6.21 0.84 19.22
CA TYR A 186 -5.39 1.87 19.87
C TYR A 186 -4.73 1.35 21.15
N GLU A 187 -5.50 0.67 22.02
CA GLU A 187 -4.98 0.09 23.27
C GLU A 187 -3.81 -0.88 23.01
N HIS A 188 -3.82 -1.60 21.88
CA HIS A 188 -2.80 -2.57 21.48
C HIS A 188 -1.94 -2.09 20.31
N TYR A 189 -1.69 -0.78 20.21
CA TYR A 189 -1.02 -0.18 19.06
C TYR A 189 0.36 -0.78 18.80
N GLU A 190 1.25 -0.81 19.79
CA GLU A 190 2.63 -1.28 19.64
C GLU A 190 2.68 -2.78 19.31
N GLU A 191 1.90 -3.58 20.03
CA GLU A 191 1.80 -5.02 19.81
C GLU A 191 1.26 -5.33 18.42
N TYR A 192 0.27 -4.58 17.95
CA TYR A 192 -0.32 -4.77 16.63
C TYR A 192 0.68 -4.45 15.51
N ILE A 193 1.37 -3.31 15.58
CA ILE A 193 2.39 -2.95 14.59
C ILE A 193 3.54 -3.97 14.59
N SER A 194 4.03 -4.37 15.76
CA SER A 194 5.07 -5.40 15.90
C SER A 194 4.61 -6.76 15.33
N HIS A 195 3.36 -7.15 15.60
CA HIS A 195 2.76 -8.36 15.05
C HIS A 195 2.74 -8.33 13.52
N LEU A 196 2.24 -7.25 12.93
CA LEU A 196 2.17 -7.08 11.48
C LEU A 196 3.55 -7.17 10.82
N PHE A 197 4.57 -6.55 11.42
CA PHE A 197 5.94 -6.63 10.92
C PHE A 197 6.43 -8.08 10.93
N LYS A 198 6.39 -8.77 12.08
CA LYS A 198 6.88 -10.16 12.25
C LYS A 198 6.15 -11.15 11.33
N GLU A 199 4.83 -11.05 11.20
CA GLU A 199 4.08 -11.94 10.33
C GLU A 199 4.33 -11.63 8.84
N SER A 200 4.58 -10.36 8.48
CA SER A 200 4.92 -9.98 7.11
C SER A 200 6.24 -10.59 6.64
N GLU A 201 7.21 -10.83 7.54
CA GLU A 201 8.49 -11.51 7.23
C GLU A 201 8.28 -12.96 6.78
N LYS A 202 7.25 -13.63 7.28
CA LYS A 202 6.89 -14.99 6.87
C LYS A 202 6.28 -15.04 5.46
N ILE A 203 5.73 -13.91 5.00
CA ILE A 203 5.10 -13.77 3.68
C ILE A 203 6.12 -13.38 2.62
N HIS A 204 7.02 -12.47 2.98
CA HIS A 204 8.08 -11.93 2.13
C HIS A 204 9.29 -11.59 2.97
N ALA A 205 10.48 -12.06 2.55
CA ALA A 205 11.72 -11.73 3.24
C ALA A 205 11.94 -10.21 3.19
N ARG A 206 11.84 -9.53 4.34
CA ARG A 206 11.90 -8.09 4.46
C ARG A 206 13.35 -7.59 4.31
N ASN A 207 13.57 -6.65 3.42
CA ASN A 207 14.88 -6.05 3.23
C ASN A 207 15.01 -4.75 4.04
N THR A 208 15.27 -4.91 5.33
CA THR A 208 15.36 -3.82 6.31
C THR A 208 16.77 -3.23 6.47
N ALA A 209 17.74 -3.65 5.63
CA ALA A 209 19.07 -3.08 5.66
C ALA A 209 19.07 -1.57 5.39
N VAL A 210 18.12 -1.09 4.58
CA VAL A 210 17.83 0.33 4.41
C VAL A 210 16.37 0.59 4.78
N CYS A 211 16.15 1.54 5.67
CA CYS A 211 14.82 1.98 6.08
C CYS A 211 14.60 3.43 5.64
N TYR A 212 13.61 3.62 4.78
CA TYR A 212 13.19 4.93 4.30
C TYR A 212 12.21 5.55 5.27
N TYR A 213 12.42 6.81 5.57
CA TYR A 213 11.53 7.59 6.42
C TYR A 213 11.05 8.85 5.72
N ASP A 214 9.77 9.15 5.85
CA ASP A 214 9.19 10.43 5.44
C ASP A 214 7.92 10.72 6.23
N CYS A 215 7.48 11.98 6.19
CA CYS A 215 6.27 12.46 6.85
C CYS A 215 5.29 13.08 5.88
N THR A 216 4.01 12.97 6.23
CA THR A 216 2.96 13.71 5.55
C THR A 216 1.83 14.05 6.51
N ASN A 217 1.02 15.03 6.14
CA ASN A 217 -0.13 15.42 6.96
C ASN A 217 -1.47 15.12 6.31
N TYR A 218 -2.48 14.97 7.18
CA TYR A 218 -3.86 14.68 6.82
C TYR A 218 -4.78 15.65 7.54
N TYR A 219 -5.63 16.35 6.79
CA TYR A 219 -6.59 17.27 7.38
C TYR A 219 -7.85 16.56 7.88
N CYS A 220 -8.40 17.09 8.95
CA CYS A 220 -9.67 16.68 9.55
C CYS A 220 -10.81 17.51 9.00
N GLU A 221 -11.99 16.93 8.84
CA GLU A 221 -13.21 17.70 8.60
C GLU A 221 -13.71 18.29 9.92
N ALA A 222 -13.02 19.33 10.39
CA ALA A 222 -13.32 20.09 11.59
C ALA A 222 -12.86 21.54 11.42
N GLU A 223 -13.57 22.46 12.06
CA GLU A 223 -13.25 23.90 12.02
C GLU A 223 -12.33 24.33 13.16
N VAL A 224 -12.28 23.57 14.25
CA VAL A 224 -11.55 23.94 15.47
C VAL A 224 -10.51 22.86 15.81
N GLN A 225 -9.32 23.31 16.20
CA GLN A 225 -8.26 22.44 16.70
C GLN A 225 -8.60 21.89 18.09
N ASP A 226 -7.91 20.83 18.50
CA ASP A 226 -8.04 20.27 19.85
C ASP A 226 -7.34 21.17 20.88
N GLU A 227 -7.93 21.24 22.07
CA GLU A 227 -7.29 21.85 23.25
C GLU A 227 -6.21 20.92 23.81
N ASP A 228 -5.23 21.50 24.51
CA ASP A 228 -4.27 20.74 25.29
C ASP A 228 -4.97 20.11 26.48
N TYR A 229 -4.53 18.94 26.91
CA TYR A 229 -5.12 18.22 28.02
C TYR A 229 -4.04 17.67 28.96
N VAL A 230 -4.43 17.43 30.21
CA VAL A 230 -3.56 16.81 31.21
C VAL A 230 -3.71 15.29 31.11
N ASP A 231 -2.62 14.57 30.91
CA ASP A 231 -2.60 13.12 30.99
C ASP A 231 -2.85 12.68 32.44
N GLU A 232 -3.90 11.91 32.66
CA GLU A 232 -4.33 11.52 34.00
C GLU A 232 -3.35 10.60 34.72
N VAL A 233 -2.49 9.89 33.96
CA VAL A 233 -1.52 8.94 34.49
C VAL A 233 -0.20 9.61 34.81
N THR A 234 0.31 10.43 33.88
CA THR A 234 1.63 11.08 34.00
C THR A 234 1.56 12.46 34.62
N GLY A 235 0.40 13.12 34.58
CA GLY A 235 0.21 14.53 35.01
C GLY A 235 0.83 15.53 34.04
N GLU A 236 1.32 15.10 32.89
CA GLU A 236 1.90 15.97 31.86
C GLU A 236 0.82 16.64 31.01
N ILE A 237 1.09 17.87 30.59
CA ILE A 237 0.24 18.56 29.61
C ILE A 237 0.61 18.07 28.22
N LEU A 238 -0.33 17.40 27.57
CA LEU A 238 -0.19 16.89 26.21
C LEU A 238 -0.95 17.79 25.24
N THR A 239 -0.31 18.08 24.12
CA THR A 239 -0.94 18.83 23.03
C THR A 239 -2.03 17.99 22.37
N GLY A 240 -3.17 18.60 22.13
CA GLY A 240 -4.26 17.98 21.37
C GLY A 240 -3.79 17.52 19.99
N LEU A 241 -4.39 16.46 19.44
CA LEU A 241 -3.87 15.81 18.23
C LEU A 241 -4.16 16.62 16.96
N ARG A 242 -5.39 17.14 16.83
CA ARG A 242 -5.79 17.96 15.69
C ARG A 242 -5.33 19.39 15.89
N GLN A 243 -4.27 19.80 15.22
CA GLN A 243 -3.70 21.14 15.36
C GLN A 243 -3.61 21.85 14.01
N TYR A 244 -3.75 23.18 14.01
CA TYR A 244 -3.38 23.95 12.83
C TYR A 244 -1.88 23.89 12.60
N GLY A 245 -1.49 23.61 11.38
CA GLY A 245 -0.10 23.47 10.98
C GLY A 245 0.11 23.83 9.51
N TYR A 246 1.29 23.56 8.99
CA TYR A 246 1.59 23.76 7.57
C TYR A 246 0.93 22.65 6.75
N ALA A 247 -0.25 22.95 6.21
CA ALA A 247 -0.97 22.00 5.36
C ALA A 247 -0.30 21.84 3.99
N LYS A 248 0.24 20.66 3.69
CA LYS A 248 0.80 20.32 2.35
C LYS A 248 -0.26 20.45 1.24
N ASP A 249 -1.54 20.36 1.61
CA ASP A 249 -2.69 20.47 0.70
C ASP A 249 -3.33 21.87 0.66
N HIS A 250 -2.74 22.84 1.37
CA HIS A 250 -3.25 24.22 1.47
C HIS A 250 -4.70 24.32 1.99
N LYS A 251 -5.14 23.36 2.79
CA LYS A 251 -6.45 23.39 3.47
C LYS A 251 -6.34 24.16 4.80
N PRO A 252 -7.38 24.92 5.17
CA PRO A 252 -7.38 25.70 6.41
C PRO A 252 -7.70 24.85 7.66
N ASN A 253 -8.05 23.60 7.49
CA ASN A 253 -8.51 22.69 8.53
C ASN A 253 -7.36 22.25 9.46
N PRO A 254 -7.68 21.91 10.74
CA PRO A 254 -6.73 21.22 11.58
C PRO A 254 -6.26 19.89 10.98
N LEU A 255 -5.05 19.51 11.25
CA LEU A 255 -4.41 18.33 10.67
C LEU A 255 -3.69 17.50 11.72
N VAL A 256 -3.31 16.29 11.33
CA VAL A 256 -2.36 15.44 12.04
C VAL A 256 -1.15 15.19 11.15
N GLU A 257 -0.01 14.95 11.78
CA GLU A 257 1.22 14.56 11.09
C GLU A 257 1.40 13.05 11.19
N MET A 258 1.72 12.38 10.06
CA MET A 258 2.02 10.95 10.01
C MET A 258 3.46 10.74 9.57
N GLY A 259 4.24 10.10 10.43
CA GLY A 259 5.55 9.53 10.08
C GLY A 259 5.41 8.08 9.66
N LEU A 260 6.19 7.64 8.65
CA LEU A 260 6.17 6.30 8.12
C LEU A 260 7.60 5.80 7.88
N PHE A 261 7.89 4.60 8.38
CA PHE A 261 9.05 3.81 7.94
C PHE A 261 8.65 2.71 6.98
N MET A 262 9.45 2.51 5.94
CA MET A 262 9.32 1.37 5.02
C MET A 262 10.70 0.76 4.70
N ASP A 263 10.71 -0.48 4.23
CA ASP A 263 11.91 -1.18 3.78
C ASP A 263 12.27 -0.89 2.31
N MET A 264 13.33 -1.53 1.82
CA MET A 264 13.81 -1.37 0.45
C MET A 264 12.81 -1.84 -0.62
N ASP A 265 11.89 -2.73 -0.29
CA ASP A 265 10.85 -3.21 -1.20
C ASP A 265 9.61 -2.31 -1.19
N GLY A 266 9.64 -1.21 -0.44
CA GLY A 266 8.55 -0.27 -0.29
C GLY A 266 7.39 -0.80 0.53
N ILE A 267 7.65 -1.77 1.41
CA ILE A 267 6.65 -2.32 2.32
C ILE A 267 6.75 -1.60 3.66
N PRO A 268 5.64 -1.06 4.22
CA PRO A 268 5.67 -0.32 5.48
C PRO A 268 6.12 -1.22 6.65
N ILE A 269 6.87 -0.64 7.59
CA ILE A 269 7.40 -1.32 8.78
C ILE A 269 6.73 -0.79 10.04
N SER A 270 6.65 0.53 10.18
CA SER A 270 6.07 1.22 11.34
C SER A 270 5.58 2.60 10.97
N MET A 271 4.68 3.14 11.77
CA MET A 271 4.15 4.50 11.61
C MET A 271 4.00 5.19 12.95
N CYS A 272 3.83 6.52 12.93
CA CYS A 272 3.32 7.28 14.08
C CYS A 272 2.36 8.37 13.63
N ILE A 273 1.48 8.79 14.55
CA ILE A 273 0.59 9.93 14.36
C ILE A 273 0.90 10.94 15.46
N ALA A 274 1.22 12.15 15.05
CA ALA A 274 1.60 13.25 15.92
C ALA A 274 0.66 14.46 15.72
N PRO A 275 0.64 15.41 16.68
CA PRO A 275 -0.08 16.67 16.52
C PRO A 275 0.29 17.40 15.24
N GLY A 276 -0.70 18.02 14.58
CA GLY A 276 -0.52 18.64 13.26
C GLY A 276 0.45 19.83 13.22
N ASN A 277 0.81 20.39 14.34
CA ASN A 277 1.83 21.43 14.50
C ASN A 277 3.20 20.88 14.89
N THR A 278 3.35 19.56 15.00
CA THR A 278 4.63 18.93 15.31
C THR A 278 5.59 19.08 14.14
N SER A 279 6.85 19.41 14.43
CA SER A 279 7.90 19.39 13.43
C SER A 279 8.13 17.96 12.93
N GLU A 280 8.16 17.76 11.61
CA GLU A 280 8.44 16.45 10.99
C GLU A 280 9.70 15.79 11.57
N GLN A 281 10.72 16.58 11.91
CA GLN A 281 11.98 16.10 12.49
C GLN A 281 11.82 15.51 13.90
N ALA A 282 10.85 16.00 14.66
CA ALA A 282 10.61 15.54 16.03
C ALA A 282 10.04 14.12 16.09
N THR A 283 9.40 13.66 15.02
CA THR A 283 8.79 12.32 14.95
C THR A 283 9.78 11.22 14.59
N VAL A 284 10.95 11.56 14.01
CA VAL A 284 11.94 10.60 13.51
C VAL A 284 12.50 9.71 14.62
N LEU A 285 13.22 10.32 15.57
CA LEU A 285 13.95 9.55 16.59
C LEU A 285 13.08 8.72 17.53
N PRO A 286 11.90 9.21 17.98
CA PRO A 286 11.00 8.36 18.76
C PRO A 286 10.59 7.11 17.99
N LEU A 287 10.09 7.27 16.75
CA LEU A 287 9.64 6.14 15.94
C LEU A 287 10.78 5.20 15.55
N GLU A 288 11.97 5.73 15.25
CA GLU A 288 13.16 4.95 14.94
C GLU A 288 13.59 4.08 16.13
N LYS A 289 13.55 4.62 17.35
CA LYS A 289 13.85 3.85 18.56
C LYS A 289 12.87 2.71 18.80
N GLU A 290 11.59 2.93 18.55
CA GLU A 290 10.57 1.87 18.63
C GLU A 290 10.79 0.81 17.58
N LEU A 291 11.09 1.20 16.35
CA LEU A 291 11.40 0.30 15.25
C LEU A 291 12.62 -0.58 15.59
N LEU A 292 13.69 0.02 16.12
CA LEU A 292 14.90 -0.73 16.51
C LEU A 292 14.66 -1.74 17.64
N LYS A 293 13.66 -1.50 18.53
CA LYS A 293 13.24 -2.50 19.52
C LYS A 293 12.51 -3.70 18.91
N MET A 294 11.82 -3.50 17.79
CA MET A 294 11.15 -4.60 17.09
C MET A 294 12.12 -5.51 16.32
N PHE A 295 13.29 -4.97 15.96
CA PHE A 295 14.30 -5.67 15.20
C PHE A 295 15.07 -6.66 16.08
N ASP A 296 15.29 -7.86 15.53
CA ASP A 296 16.13 -8.88 16.12
C ASP A 296 17.57 -8.83 15.56
N ASP A 297 18.40 -9.80 15.94
CA ASP A 297 19.79 -9.91 15.48
C ASP A 297 19.98 -10.00 13.96
N LYS A 298 18.92 -10.34 13.20
CA LYS A 298 18.98 -10.39 11.73
C LYS A 298 19.01 -9.01 11.10
N HIS A 299 18.53 -7.99 11.83
CA HIS A 299 18.40 -6.61 11.36
C HIS A 299 19.53 -5.70 11.85
N LYS A 300 20.74 -6.26 12.07
CA LYS A 300 21.89 -5.50 12.62
C LYS A 300 22.40 -4.36 11.75
N LYS A 301 22.27 -4.47 10.43
CA LYS A 301 22.56 -3.36 9.51
C LYS A 301 21.31 -2.47 9.40
N PHE A 302 21.46 -1.22 9.77
CA PHE A 302 20.40 -0.24 9.66
C PHE A 302 20.95 1.02 9.00
N ILE A 303 20.42 1.33 7.83
CA ILE A 303 20.73 2.54 7.09
C ILE A 303 19.47 3.40 7.06
N TYR A 304 19.50 4.53 7.75
CA TYR A 304 18.46 5.54 7.70
C TYR A 304 18.53 6.31 6.38
N CYS A 305 17.44 6.37 5.63
CA CYS A 305 17.36 7.13 4.38
C CYS A 305 16.16 8.09 4.39
N ALA A 306 16.44 9.40 4.20
CA ALA A 306 15.41 10.43 4.24
C ALA A 306 15.75 11.66 3.40
N ASP A 307 14.78 12.58 3.29
CA ASP A 307 14.95 13.85 2.61
C ASP A 307 15.74 14.88 3.45
N ALA A 308 16.16 15.97 2.80
CA ALA A 308 16.94 17.06 3.38
C ALA A 308 16.27 17.75 4.60
N GLY A 309 14.94 17.72 4.67
CA GLY A 309 14.17 18.22 5.82
C GLY A 309 14.27 17.36 7.07
N LEU A 310 14.62 16.09 6.93
CA LEU A 310 14.54 15.05 7.97
C LEU A 310 15.94 14.54 8.39
N CYS A 311 16.95 15.40 8.34
CA CYS A 311 18.34 15.02 8.57
C CYS A 311 19.10 16.01 9.48
N THR A 312 18.52 16.33 10.64
CA THR A 312 19.20 17.17 11.66
C THR A 312 20.48 16.51 12.16
N TYR A 313 21.32 17.30 12.84
CA TYR A 313 22.52 16.78 13.49
C TYR A 313 22.21 15.59 14.42
N ASP A 314 21.16 15.69 15.24
CA ASP A 314 20.81 14.64 16.21
C ASP A 314 20.43 13.33 15.51
N ILE A 315 19.71 13.40 14.40
CA ILE A 315 19.33 12.24 13.58
C ILE A 315 20.56 11.60 12.95
N ARG A 316 21.46 12.40 12.36
CA ARG A 316 22.72 11.91 11.78
C ARG A 316 23.63 11.32 12.85
N ASN A 317 23.77 12.00 13.99
CA ASN A 317 24.57 11.53 15.11
C ASN A 317 24.04 10.20 15.68
N PHE A 318 22.74 10.08 15.86
CA PHE A 318 22.12 8.82 16.28
C PHE A 318 22.39 7.70 15.28
N ASN A 319 22.32 7.99 14.00
CA ASN A 319 22.58 7.04 12.91
C ASN A 319 24.08 6.89 12.54
N SER A 320 24.99 7.47 13.33
CA SER A 320 26.42 7.25 13.22
C SER A 320 26.96 6.32 14.31
N MET A 321 26.09 5.81 15.19
CA MET A 321 26.46 4.98 16.34
C MET A 321 25.87 3.57 16.23
N GLY A 322 26.50 2.61 16.91
CA GLY A 322 25.94 1.25 17.06
C GLY A 322 25.81 0.46 15.76
N GLY A 323 26.70 0.66 14.79
CA GLY A 323 26.66 -0.04 13.50
C GLY A 323 25.61 0.48 12.52
N ARG A 324 24.92 1.59 12.86
CA ARG A 324 23.97 2.27 11.98
C ARG A 324 24.70 3.21 11.01
N ALA A 325 24.01 3.51 9.92
CA ALA A 325 24.45 4.49 8.95
C ALA A 325 23.28 5.36 8.45
N PHE A 326 23.60 6.42 7.71
CA PHE A 326 22.59 7.25 7.08
C PHE A 326 22.94 7.57 5.63
N VAL A 327 21.91 7.74 4.81
CA VAL A 327 21.97 8.26 3.44
C VAL A 327 20.86 9.31 3.33
N VAL A 328 21.22 10.58 3.29
CA VAL A 328 20.23 11.66 3.33
C VAL A 328 20.49 12.68 2.24
N THR A 329 19.43 13.23 1.67
CA THR A 329 19.54 14.34 0.73
C THR A 329 20.16 15.54 1.42
N GLN A 330 21.17 16.14 0.79
CA GLN A 330 21.85 17.34 1.28
C GLN A 330 21.52 18.55 0.43
N SER A 331 20.96 19.59 1.04
CA SER A 331 20.74 20.85 0.34
C SER A 331 22.06 21.57 0.09
N ILE A 332 22.48 21.73 -1.15
CA ILE A 332 23.71 22.44 -1.53
C ILE A 332 23.65 23.92 -1.11
N LYS A 333 22.45 24.52 -1.19
CA LYS A 333 22.26 25.93 -0.77
C LYS A 333 22.54 26.17 0.71
N LYS A 334 22.43 25.12 1.55
CA LYS A 334 22.70 25.17 3.00
C LYS A 334 24.11 24.74 3.39
N LEU A 335 24.97 24.40 2.42
CA LEU A 335 26.39 24.13 2.67
C LEU A 335 27.16 25.42 3.02
N SER A 336 28.27 25.28 3.75
CA SER A 336 29.21 26.36 3.96
C SER A 336 29.78 26.84 2.62
N ASP A 337 30.29 28.06 2.57
CA ASP A 337 30.82 28.62 1.33
C ASP A 337 32.04 27.82 0.82
N THR A 338 32.89 27.33 1.70
CA THR A 338 34.01 26.43 1.35
C THR A 338 33.52 25.15 0.65
N LEU A 339 32.42 24.55 1.15
CA LEU A 339 31.83 23.36 0.53
C LEU A 339 31.17 23.70 -0.81
N LYS A 340 30.49 24.84 -0.92
CA LYS A 340 29.93 25.31 -2.19
C LYS A 340 31.02 25.54 -3.23
N GLU A 341 32.15 26.14 -2.85
CA GLU A 341 33.32 26.28 -3.72
C GLU A 341 33.80 24.90 -4.19
N ALA A 342 33.92 23.93 -3.29
CA ALA A 342 34.29 22.56 -3.65
C ALA A 342 33.29 21.91 -4.60
N VAL A 343 31.97 22.16 -4.42
CA VAL A 343 30.92 21.67 -5.32
C VAL A 343 31.05 22.24 -6.72
N PHE A 344 31.25 23.55 -6.84
CA PHE A 344 31.30 24.23 -8.14
C PHE A 344 32.67 24.16 -8.81
N ASN A 345 33.73 23.74 -8.10
CA ASN A 345 35.00 23.46 -8.69
C ASN A 345 34.94 22.27 -9.63
N ASP A 346 35.26 22.47 -10.89
CA ASP A 346 35.15 21.50 -11.96
C ASP A 346 36.11 20.29 -11.83
N PHE A 347 37.15 20.45 -11.06
CA PHE A 347 38.18 19.41 -10.85
C PHE A 347 37.67 18.27 -9.95
N GLY A 348 37.94 17.03 -10.35
CA GLY A 348 37.67 15.82 -9.55
C GLY A 348 36.32 15.15 -9.83
N TYR A 349 35.50 15.64 -10.76
CA TYR A 349 34.31 14.96 -11.20
C TYR A 349 34.64 13.76 -12.10
N LYS A 350 33.82 12.69 -11.95
CA LYS A 350 33.88 11.44 -12.73
C LYS A 350 32.50 11.09 -13.23
N ARG A 351 32.40 10.42 -14.37
CA ARG A 351 31.14 9.87 -14.87
C ARG A 351 30.67 8.71 -13.99
N LEU A 352 29.40 8.66 -13.72
CA LEU A 352 28.81 7.60 -12.90
C LEU A 352 28.82 6.24 -13.61
N SER A 353 28.73 6.23 -14.95
CA SER A 353 28.69 5.00 -15.75
C SER A 353 30.01 4.21 -15.76
N ASP A 354 31.16 4.91 -15.90
CA ASP A 354 32.47 4.28 -16.16
C ASP A 354 33.65 4.85 -15.34
N ASP A 355 33.35 5.72 -14.37
CA ASP A 355 34.30 6.37 -13.45
C ASP A 355 35.42 7.21 -14.14
N LYS A 356 35.26 7.51 -15.45
CA LYS A 356 36.22 8.37 -16.16
C LYS A 356 36.06 9.82 -15.80
N PRO A 357 37.16 10.57 -15.73
CA PRO A 357 37.09 12.02 -15.52
C PRO A 357 36.20 12.69 -16.56
N CYS A 358 35.38 13.63 -16.12
CA CYS A 358 34.52 14.43 -16.97
C CYS A 358 34.18 15.73 -16.22
N SER A 359 34.41 16.86 -16.84
CA SER A 359 34.12 18.16 -16.24
C SER A 359 32.64 18.52 -16.32
N ILE A 360 32.18 19.47 -15.51
CA ILE A 360 30.83 20.02 -15.56
C ILE A 360 30.58 20.67 -16.93
N GLU A 361 31.60 21.37 -17.46
CA GLU A 361 31.50 22.05 -18.77
C GLU A 361 31.39 21.03 -19.92
N GLU A 362 32.16 19.94 -19.88
CA GLU A 362 32.01 18.84 -20.85
C GLU A 362 30.62 18.24 -20.78
N MET A 363 30.10 18.03 -19.55
CA MET A 363 28.77 17.48 -19.36
C MET A 363 27.67 18.41 -19.89
N LYS A 364 27.85 19.72 -19.78
CA LYS A 364 26.93 20.72 -20.37
C LYS A 364 26.97 20.77 -21.90
N ALA A 365 28.03 20.32 -22.53
CA ALA A 365 28.17 20.31 -23.98
C ALA A 365 27.43 19.15 -24.67
N PHE A 366 27.08 18.08 -23.93
CA PHE A 366 26.36 16.92 -24.52
C PHE A 366 24.93 17.30 -24.91
N ASP A 367 24.54 16.90 -26.12
CA ASP A 367 23.19 17.14 -26.66
C ASP A 367 22.43 15.81 -26.81
N ARG A 368 21.19 15.80 -26.35
CA ARG A 368 20.28 14.65 -26.46
C ARG A 368 19.92 14.28 -27.92
N LYS A 369 20.06 15.24 -28.85
CA LYS A 369 19.77 15.05 -30.27
C LYS A 369 20.92 14.38 -31.03
N ASP A 370 22.13 14.41 -30.47
CA ASP A 370 23.29 13.73 -31.03
C ASP A 370 23.28 12.26 -30.60
N GLU A 371 23.05 11.35 -31.53
CA GLU A 371 22.99 9.89 -31.26
C GLU A 371 24.28 9.37 -30.61
N LYS A 372 25.44 9.93 -30.95
CA LYS A 372 26.74 9.52 -30.37
C LYS A 372 26.87 9.92 -28.89
N ASN A 373 26.31 11.06 -28.53
CA ASN A 373 26.42 11.64 -27.18
C ASN A 373 25.18 11.43 -26.32
N ARG A 374 24.09 10.84 -26.86
CA ARG A 374 22.85 10.63 -26.14
C ARG A 374 23.02 9.85 -24.82
N LYS A 375 23.86 8.82 -24.81
CA LYS A 375 24.15 8.05 -23.60
C LYS A 375 24.87 8.90 -22.56
N LEU A 376 25.78 9.80 -22.99
CA LEU A 376 26.49 10.72 -22.12
C LEU A 376 25.57 11.84 -21.61
N TYR A 377 24.64 12.32 -22.43
CA TYR A 377 23.60 13.25 -22.00
C TYR A 377 22.69 12.68 -20.89
N GLU A 378 22.40 11.37 -20.93
CA GLU A 378 21.59 10.69 -19.92
C GLU A 378 22.40 10.29 -18.67
N ASP A 379 23.74 10.32 -18.75
CA ASP A 379 24.64 10.01 -17.64
C ASP A 379 24.68 11.15 -16.61
N ARG A 380 25.35 10.88 -15.51
CA ARG A 380 25.66 11.83 -14.43
C ARG A 380 27.15 11.81 -14.14
N ILE A 381 27.66 12.94 -13.71
CA ILE A 381 28.99 13.00 -13.10
C ILE A 381 28.81 13.12 -11.59
N TYR A 382 29.80 12.64 -10.85
CA TYR A 382 29.81 12.70 -9.40
C TYR A 382 31.19 13.11 -8.85
N LYS A 383 31.17 13.65 -7.64
CA LYS A 383 32.35 14.00 -6.86
C LYS A 383 32.09 13.71 -5.40
N VAL A 384 33.07 13.13 -4.69
CA VAL A 384 32.99 12.90 -3.24
C VAL A 384 33.80 14.02 -2.56
N ILE A 385 33.18 14.68 -1.58
CA ILE A 385 33.79 15.74 -0.78
C ILE A 385 33.84 15.23 0.65
N GLU A 386 35.06 15.07 1.19
CA GLU A 386 35.28 14.72 2.57
C GLU A 386 34.78 15.83 3.49
N ALA A 387 33.81 15.48 4.36
CA ALA A 387 33.16 16.42 5.25
C ALA A 387 33.61 16.29 6.72
N ASP A 388 34.48 15.33 7.04
CA ASP A 388 35.06 15.15 8.37
C ASP A 388 36.00 16.31 8.77
N LYS A 389 36.62 16.98 7.80
CA LYS A 389 37.43 18.17 7.97
C LYS A 389 36.64 19.46 7.99
N LEU A 390 35.37 19.41 7.70
CA LEU A 390 34.48 20.54 7.54
C LEU A 390 33.52 20.55 8.72
N THR A 391 33.80 21.37 9.69
CA THR A 391 33.03 21.54 10.92
C THR A 391 31.60 21.97 10.67
N ASP A 392 31.24 22.22 9.40
CA ASP A 392 30.00 22.90 9.08
C ASP A 392 29.39 22.40 7.77
N VAL A 393 28.56 21.37 7.86
CA VAL A 393 27.70 20.96 6.74
C VAL A 393 26.42 21.84 6.68
N GLY A 394 26.46 23.03 7.33
CA GLY A 394 25.32 23.95 7.41
C GLY A 394 24.12 23.47 8.23
N LEU A 395 24.24 22.31 8.83
CA LEU A 395 23.15 21.66 9.60
C LEU A 395 23.55 21.33 11.04
N CYS A 396 24.81 21.60 11.42
CA CYS A 396 25.40 21.15 12.68
C CYS A 396 25.38 22.21 13.78
N GLU A 397 24.67 23.31 13.63
CA GLU A 397 24.45 24.25 14.72
C GLU A 397 23.28 23.81 15.59
N ILE A 398 23.59 23.03 16.61
CA ILE A 398 22.68 22.88 17.73
C ILE A 398 22.89 24.06 18.66
N LYS A 399 21.96 24.99 18.66
CA LYS A 399 21.83 25.98 19.74
C LYS A 399 21.16 25.32 20.96
N THR A 400 21.74 24.25 21.48
CA THR A 400 21.34 23.76 22.80
C THR A 400 22.35 24.27 23.82
N ARG A 401 21.86 24.97 24.84
CA ARG A 401 22.64 25.58 25.93
C ARG A 401 23.54 24.62 26.73
N LYS A 402 23.64 23.34 26.38
CA LYS A 402 24.31 22.28 27.16
C LYS A 402 25.47 21.56 26.45
N VAL A 403 25.69 21.73 25.16
CA VAL A 403 26.79 21.03 24.47
C VAL A 403 27.96 21.97 24.32
N LYS A 404 28.98 21.83 25.19
CA LYS A 404 30.20 22.61 25.18
C LYS A 404 31.22 22.19 24.10
N SER A 405 31.02 21.10 23.39
CA SER A 405 31.86 20.64 22.30
C SER A 405 31.01 20.12 21.14
N LYS A 406 31.14 20.67 19.97
CA LYS A 406 30.57 20.12 18.73
C LYS A 406 31.34 18.83 18.43
N ALA A 407 30.66 17.67 18.57
CA ALA A 407 31.23 16.44 18.09
C ALA A 407 31.22 16.45 16.57
N LEU A 408 32.36 16.20 15.95
CA LEU A 408 32.49 16.10 14.50
C LEU A 408 31.83 14.79 14.06
N LEU A 409 30.93 14.86 13.07
CA LEU A 409 30.36 13.66 12.45
C LEU A 409 31.28 13.25 11.30
N LYS A 410 31.77 12.02 11.34
CA LYS A 410 32.44 11.42 10.20
C LYS A 410 31.42 11.17 9.10
N GLN A 411 31.49 11.98 8.05
CA GLN A 411 30.59 11.90 6.90
C GLN A 411 31.26 12.47 5.66
N HIS A 412 30.75 12.15 4.51
CA HIS A 412 31.13 12.75 3.23
C HIS A 412 29.89 13.16 2.43
N VAL A 413 30.08 14.07 1.49
CA VAL A 413 29.03 14.57 0.61
C VAL A 413 29.32 14.11 -0.81
N ILE A 414 28.42 13.31 -1.36
CA ILE A 414 28.43 12.89 -2.75
C ILE A 414 27.61 13.91 -3.53
N VAL A 415 28.30 14.68 -4.38
CA VAL A 415 27.64 15.64 -5.26
C VAL A 415 27.54 15.04 -6.65
N THR A 416 26.35 15.12 -7.24
CA THR A 416 26.12 14.73 -8.62
C THR A 416 25.69 15.91 -9.47
N PHE A 417 26.04 15.88 -10.76
CA PHE A 417 25.54 16.82 -11.75
C PHE A 417 24.98 16.06 -12.96
N SER A 418 23.84 16.52 -13.46
CA SER A 418 23.17 15.94 -14.63
C SER A 418 22.70 17.04 -15.58
N ARG A 419 23.10 16.94 -16.83
CA ARG A 419 22.62 17.82 -17.91
C ARG A 419 21.11 17.80 -18.06
N LYS A 420 20.53 16.60 -18.04
CA LYS A 420 19.07 16.38 -18.12
C LYS A 420 18.33 17.08 -16.98
N SER A 421 18.82 16.95 -15.75
CA SER A 421 18.22 17.62 -14.56
C SER A 421 18.35 19.13 -14.65
N MET A 422 19.49 19.63 -15.13
CA MET A 422 19.72 21.07 -15.34
C MET A 422 18.69 21.65 -16.31
N GLU A 423 18.48 21.03 -17.45
CA GLU A 423 17.48 21.48 -18.44
C GLU A 423 16.07 21.47 -17.89
N TYR A 424 15.71 20.42 -17.13
CA TYR A 424 14.39 20.33 -16.50
C TYR A 424 14.19 21.44 -15.46
N GLN A 425 15.16 21.70 -14.59
CA GLN A 425 15.06 22.75 -13.58
C GLN A 425 14.98 24.14 -14.22
N ARG A 426 15.75 24.40 -15.27
CA ARG A 426 15.64 25.62 -16.07
C ARG A 426 14.26 25.79 -16.70
N PHE A 427 13.71 24.73 -17.27
CA PHE A 427 12.36 24.77 -17.84
C PHE A 427 11.31 25.12 -16.79
N ILE A 428 11.36 24.50 -15.60
CA ILE A 428 10.42 24.80 -14.50
C ILE A 428 10.59 26.26 -14.04
N ARG A 429 11.83 26.73 -13.81
CA ARG A 429 12.10 28.11 -13.40
C ARG A 429 11.61 29.11 -14.43
N ASN A 430 11.86 28.89 -15.71
CA ASN A 430 11.38 29.79 -16.77
C ASN A 430 9.85 29.91 -16.75
N ARG A 431 9.12 28.82 -16.53
CA ARG A 431 7.67 28.87 -16.35
C ARG A 431 7.25 29.67 -15.12
N GLN A 432 7.99 29.59 -14.03
CA GLN A 432 7.75 30.40 -12.81
C GLN A 432 8.03 31.88 -13.08
N VAL A 433 9.10 32.20 -13.77
CA VAL A 433 9.47 33.58 -14.17
C VAL A 433 8.39 34.18 -15.09
N GLU A 434 7.87 33.40 -16.06
CA GLU A 434 6.77 33.86 -16.91
C GLU A 434 5.47 34.13 -16.10
N ARG A 435 5.19 33.33 -15.08
CA ARG A 435 4.08 33.62 -14.13
C ARG A 435 4.35 34.89 -13.32
N ALA A 436 5.58 35.09 -12.84
CA ALA A 436 5.97 36.33 -12.14
C ALA A 436 5.78 37.58 -13.04
N LYS A 437 6.17 37.49 -14.32
CA LYS A 437 5.93 38.56 -15.31
C LYS A 437 4.44 38.88 -15.51
N LYS A 438 3.56 37.86 -15.49
CA LYS A 438 2.11 38.07 -15.56
C LYS A 438 1.59 38.78 -14.31
N ILE A 439 2.03 38.36 -13.11
CA ILE A 439 1.67 39.03 -11.85
C ILE A 439 2.07 40.51 -11.89
N LEU A 440 3.25 40.83 -12.41
CA LEU A 440 3.69 42.23 -12.56
C LEU A 440 2.80 43.06 -13.48
N LYS A 441 2.16 42.47 -14.49
CA LYS A 441 1.27 43.17 -15.44
C LYS A 441 -0.12 43.35 -14.89
N ASP A 442 -0.66 42.35 -14.20
CA ASP A 442 -2.09 42.23 -13.96
C ASP A 442 -2.46 42.51 -12.48
N MET A 443 -1.50 42.55 -11.55
CA MET A 443 -1.77 42.58 -10.13
C MET A 443 -0.72 43.36 -9.33
N ASP A 444 -1.12 43.82 -8.13
CA ASP A 444 -0.24 44.45 -7.17
C ASP A 444 0.60 43.39 -6.41
N PRO A 445 1.92 43.35 -6.60
CA PRO A 445 2.79 42.36 -5.95
C PRO A 445 2.79 42.41 -4.41
N ASP A 446 2.45 43.54 -3.79
CA ASP A 446 2.39 43.68 -2.32
C ASP A 446 1.21 42.93 -1.70
N LYS A 447 0.20 42.56 -2.50
CA LYS A 447 -0.92 41.73 -2.04
C LYS A 447 -0.60 40.25 -1.90
N TYR A 448 0.56 39.81 -2.41
CA TYR A 448 1.02 38.42 -2.32
C TYR A 448 1.98 38.19 -1.16
N LYS A 449 1.71 37.17 -0.36
CA LYS A 449 2.68 36.70 0.66
C LYS A 449 3.88 36.08 -0.04
N LYS A 450 5.07 36.64 0.17
CA LYS A 450 6.32 36.10 -0.37
C LYS A 450 6.75 34.88 0.44
N GLY A 451 6.62 33.68 -0.15
CA GLY A 451 7.26 32.46 0.36
C GLY A 451 8.57 32.16 -0.36
N PRO A 452 9.49 31.40 0.25
CA PRO A 452 10.78 31.07 -0.37
C PRO A 452 10.65 30.30 -1.70
N ASN A 453 9.52 29.62 -1.90
CA ASN A 453 9.21 28.86 -3.12
C ASN A 453 8.16 29.51 -4.01
N ASP A 454 7.64 30.68 -3.64
CA ASP A 454 6.65 31.40 -4.41
C ASP A 454 7.27 32.01 -5.68
N VAL A 455 6.45 32.15 -6.73
CA VAL A 455 6.88 32.79 -7.99
C VAL A 455 7.23 34.27 -7.79
N THR A 456 6.64 34.91 -6.78
CA THR A 456 6.94 36.32 -6.42
C THR A 456 8.36 36.53 -5.87
N ARG A 457 9.11 35.44 -5.54
CA ARG A 457 10.54 35.57 -5.17
C ARG A 457 11.41 36.12 -6.31
N PHE A 458 10.93 36.03 -7.55
CA PHE A 458 11.59 36.62 -8.72
C PHE A 458 11.16 38.05 -9.00
N ILE A 459 10.46 38.70 -8.08
CA ILE A 459 10.04 40.10 -8.17
C ILE A 459 10.78 40.91 -7.09
N LYS A 460 11.53 41.94 -7.49
CA LYS A 460 12.15 42.88 -6.56
C LYS A 460 11.53 44.28 -6.69
N LYS A 461 11.45 44.98 -5.55
CA LYS A 461 10.99 46.36 -5.48
C LYS A 461 12.20 47.27 -5.67
N VAL A 462 12.12 48.21 -6.60
CA VAL A 462 13.13 49.23 -6.83
C VAL A 462 12.62 50.54 -6.27
N ASN A 463 13.37 51.12 -5.33
CA ASN A 463 13.00 52.38 -4.69
C ASN A 463 13.56 53.57 -5.49
N THR A 464 12.79 54.04 -6.45
CA THR A 464 13.09 55.27 -7.23
C THR A 464 11.95 56.26 -7.13
N GLY A 465 11.54 56.63 -5.89
CA GLY A 465 10.49 57.62 -5.64
C GLY A 465 9.04 57.11 -5.72
N LYS A 466 8.66 56.36 -6.76
CA LYS A 466 7.46 55.54 -6.82
C LYS A 466 7.89 54.07 -6.74
N ALA A 467 7.11 53.25 -6.01
CA ALA A 467 7.39 51.81 -5.92
C ALA A 467 7.27 51.19 -7.30
N GLU A 468 8.38 50.83 -7.91
CA GLU A 468 8.45 50.11 -9.17
C GLU A 468 8.89 48.67 -8.89
N TYR A 469 8.20 47.70 -9.49
CA TYR A 469 8.53 46.29 -9.36
C TYR A 469 9.11 45.77 -10.67
N VAL A 470 10.21 45.04 -10.57
CA VAL A 470 10.91 44.45 -11.73
C VAL A 470 11.23 42.99 -11.47
N ILE A 471 11.50 42.27 -12.55
CA ILE A 471 11.99 40.88 -12.43
C ILE A 471 13.41 40.93 -11.87
N ASP A 472 13.66 40.12 -10.83
CA ASP A 472 14.95 39.99 -10.17
C ASP A 472 15.87 39.03 -10.95
N THR A 473 16.61 39.60 -11.90
CA THR A 473 17.57 38.85 -12.72
C THR A 473 18.70 38.28 -11.89
N ASP A 474 19.11 38.97 -10.81
CA ASP A 474 20.20 38.53 -9.93
C ASP A 474 19.77 37.25 -9.18
N LYS A 475 18.51 37.21 -8.73
CA LYS A 475 17.93 36.01 -8.09
C LYS A 475 17.80 34.84 -9.05
N ILE A 476 17.44 35.09 -10.30
CA ILE A 476 17.43 34.07 -11.34
C ILE A 476 18.82 33.51 -11.56
N ALA A 477 19.84 34.36 -11.74
CA ALA A 477 21.20 33.96 -11.96
C ALA A 477 21.78 33.20 -10.74
N GLU A 478 21.42 33.62 -9.52
CA GLU A 478 21.78 32.90 -8.29
C GLU A 478 21.21 31.47 -8.29
N GLU A 479 19.95 31.31 -8.61
CA GLU A 479 19.32 29.96 -8.65
C GLU A 479 19.87 29.10 -9.79
N GLU A 480 20.27 29.68 -10.91
CA GLU A 480 20.87 28.99 -12.05
C GLU A 480 22.18 28.26 -11.75
N LYS A 481 22.94 28.76 -10.79
CA LYS A 481 24.20 28.13 -10.37
C LYS A 481 24.01 26.72 -9.84
N TYR A 482 22.84 26.44 -9.27
CA TYR A 482 22.52 25.14 -8.64
C TYR A 482 21.83 24.14 -9.59
N ASP A 483 21.50 24.57 -10.81
CA ASP A 483 20.81 23.71 -11.76
C ASP A 483 21.63 22.47 -12.13
N GLY A 484 20.98 21.32 -12.10
CA GLY A 484 21.58 20.03 -12.42
C GLY A 484 22.32 19.39 -11.27
N PHE A 485 22.61 20.12 -10.20
CA PHE A 485 23.30 19.58 -9.03
C PHE A 485 22.33 18.95 -8.03
N TYR A 486 22.80 17.85 -7.46
CA TYR A 486 22.15 17.14 -6.36
C TYR A 486 23.21 16.62 -5.39
N ALA A 487 22.93 16.59 -4.11
CA ALA A 487 23.89 16.12 -3.13
C ALA A 487 23.27 15.17 -2.11
N ILE A 488 24.06 14.20 -1.69
CA ILE A 488 23.75 13.19 -0.68
C ILE A 488 24.84 13.27 0.39
N ALA A 489 24.45 13.32 1.65
CA ALA A 489 25.38 13.16 2.78
C ALA A 489 25.23 11.76 3.37
N THR A 490 26.37 11.12 3.69
CA THR A 490 26.40 9.76 4.21
C THR A 490 27.65 9.52 5.05
N ASN A 491 27.59 8.54 5.94
CA ASN A 491 28.73 7.97 6.65
C ASN A 491 29.08 6.55 6.17
N LEU A 492 28.49 6.11 5.03
CA LEU A 492 28.81 4.83 4.41
C LEU A 492 30.07 4.93 3.56
N ASP A 493 30.90 3.91 3.62
CA ASP A 493 32.09 3.74 2.76
C ASP A 493 31.80 2.84 1.53
N ASP A 494 30.51 2.56 1.24
CA ASP A 494 30.05 1.77 0.08
C ASP A 494 30.30 2.51 -1.24
N SER A 495 30.15 1.82 -2.38
CA SER A 495 30.34 2.45 -3.68
C SER A 495 29.35 3.61 -3.89
N VAL A 496 29.82 4.67 -4.56
CA VAL A 496 28.96 5.83 -4.87
C VAL A 496 27.70 5.42 -5.65
N LYS A 497 27.81 4.42 -6.52
CA LYS A 497 26.66 3.88 -7.29
C LYS A 497 25.61 3.28 -6.37
N ASP A 498 26.02 2.51 -5.37
CA ASP A 498 25.11 1.87 -4.43
C ASP A 498 24.44 2.92 -3.52
N ILE A 499 25.20 3.91 -3.04
CA ILE A 499 24.66 5.00 -2.21
C ILE A 499 23.62 5.83 -3.00
N ILE A 500 23.91 6.15 -4.27
CA ILE A 500 22.96 6.84 -5.14
C ILE A 500 21.72 5.98 -5.37
N ALA A 501 21.88 4.69 -5.62
CA ALA A 501 20.76 3.76 -5.82
C ALA A 501 19.87 3.66 -4.57
N ILE A 502 20.46 3.62 -3.37
CA ILE A 502 19.71 3.70 -2.11
C ILE A 502 18.85 4.96 -2.06
N ASN A 503 19.46 6.12 -2.30
CA ASN A 503 18.73 7.39 -2.24
C ASN A 503 17.63 7.50 -3.31
N GLU A 504 17.85 6.94 -4.49
CA GLU A 504 16.86 6.94 -5.57
C GLU A 504 15.61 6.10 -5.26
N GLN A 505 15.74 5.02 -4.51
CA GLN A 505 14.59 4.19 -4.11
C GLN A 505 13.63 4.92 -3.15
N ARG A 506 14.00 6.05 -2.61
CA ARG A 506 13.17 6.87 -1.71
C ARG A 506 11.81 7.28 -2.32
N TYR A 507 11.69 7.34 -3.65
CA TYR A 507 10.40 7.63 -4.30
C TYR A 507 9.27 6.67 -3.88
N GLN A 508 9.60 5.47 -3.42
CA GLN A 508 8.60 4.47 -3.02
C GLN A 508 7.78 4.92 -1.80
N ILE A 509 8.36 5.72 -0.88
CA ILE A 509 7.61 6.24 0.25
C ILE A 509 6.62 7.32 -0.18
N GLU A 510 7.00 8.13 -1.18
CA GLU A 510 6.09 9.10 -1.80
C GLU A 510 4.91 8.38 -2.47
N ASP A 511 5.17 7.21 -3.10
CA ASP A 511 4.13 6.36 -3.68
C ASP A 511 3.21 5.75 -2.61
N CYS A 512 3.74 5.35 -1.45
CA CYS A 512 2.94 4.93 -0.30
C CYS A 512 1.99 6.04 0.17
N PHE A 513 2.47 7.28 0.32
CA PHE A 513 1.62 8.40 0.70
C PHE A 513 0.61 8.77 -0.38
N ARG A 514 0.97 8.64 -1.66
CA ARG A 514 0.03 8.82 -2.75
C ARG A 514 -1.11 7.79 -2.68
N LEU A 515 -0.79 6.51 -2.46
CA LEU A 515 -1.79 5.45 -2.26
C LEU A 515 -2.73 5.79 -1.11
N LEU A 516 -2.19 6.14 0.05
CA LEU A 516 -2.98 6.50 1.23
C LEU A 516 -3.90 7.70 0.96
N LYS A 517 -3.39 8.76 0.34
CA LYS A 517 -4.13 10.01 0.12
C LYS A 517 -5.13 9.95 -1.02
N THR A 518 -4.78 9.28 -2.12
CA THR A 518 -5.52 9.33 -3.38
C THR A 518 -6.36 8.08 -3.60
N ASP A 519 -5.75 6.90 -3.47
CA ASP A 519 -6.43 5.65 -3.79
C ASP A 519 -7.25 5.13 -2.60
N PHE A 520 -6.72 5.26 -1.36
CA PHE A 520 -7.40 4.83 -0.14
C PHE A 520 -8.17 5.95 0.57
N VAL A 521 -8.12 7.17 0.04
CA VAL A 521 -8.88 8.33 0.54
C VAL A 521 -8.83 8.45 2.06
N SER A 522 -7.60 8.41 2.64
CA SER A 522 -7.43 8.51 4.10
C SER A 522 -7.76 9.89 4.67
N ARG A 523 -8.10 10.84 3.82
CA ARG A 523 -8.49 12.21 4.13
C ARG A 523 -9.64 12.69 3.23
N PRO A 524 -10.56 13.54 3.73
CA PRO A 524 -10.66 13.97 5.14
C PRO A 524 -10.99 12.80 6.05
N TYR A 525 -10.63 12.93 7.33
CA TYR A 525 -11.10 12.01 8.37
C TYR A 525 -12.07 12.74 9.30
N PHE A 526 -12.98 11.98 9.96
CA PHE A 526 -14.14 12.54 10.66
C PHE A 526 -14.14 12.25 12.16
N HIS A 527 -13.16 11.51 12.68
CA HIS A 527 -13.06 11.16 14.10
C HIS A 527 -12.60 12.36 14.92
N ARG A 528 -13.12 12.45 16.16
CA ARG A 528 -12.77 13.52 17.10
C ARG A 528 -11.84 13.04 18.21
N ASN A 529 -12.01 11.81 18.67
CA ASN A 529 -11.21 11.24 19.75
C ASN A 529 -9.83 10.84 19.22
N ARG A 530 -8.79 11.14 20.00
CA ARG A 530 -7.38 10.81 19.70
C ARG A 530 -7.20 9.34 19.36
N GLU A 531 -7.73 8.44 20.19
CA GLU A 531 -7.63 6.98 20.05
C GLU A 531 -8.18 6.52 18.71
N ARG A 532 -9.35 7.00 18.33
CA ARG A 532 -10.02 6.63 17.07
C ARG A 532 -9.40 7.28 15.86
N ILE A 533 -8.78 8.44 15.98
CA ILE A 533 -7.97 9.03 14.91
C ILE A 533 -6.78 8.13 14.63
N ILE A 534 -6.03 7.73 15.65
CA ILE A 534 -4.87 6.85 15.51
C ILE A 534 -5.31 5.49 14.93
N ALA A 535 -6.38 4.89 15.46
CA ALA A 535 -6.93 3.63 14.96
C ALA A 535 -7.41 3.71 13.50
N HIS A 536 -7.96 4.86 13.06
CA HIS A 536 -8.26 5.08 11.66
C HIS A 536 -7.01 4.94 10.78
N PHE A 537 -5.90 5.54 11.18
CA PHE A 537 -4.64 5.42 10.46
C PHE A 537 -4.01 4.03 10.59
N MET A 538 -4.25 3.29 11.69
CA MET A 538 -3.86 1.88 11.79
C MET A 538 -4.59 1.01 10.76
N ILE A 539 -5.88 1.24 10.54
CA ILE A 539 -6.64 0.55 9.46
C ILE A 539 -6.06 0.92 8.09
N CYS A 540 -5.75 2.20 7.86
CA CYS A 540 -5.13 2.67 6.62
C CYS A 540 -3.74 2.05 6.42
N TYR A 541 -2.95 1.93 7.48
CA TYR A 541 -1.63 1.27 7.47
C TYR A 541 -1.75 -0.22 7.16
N THR A 542 -2.70 -0.92 7.79
CA THR A 542 -2.97 -2.34 7.51
C THR A 542 -3.36 -2.55 6.05
N ALA A 543 -4.23 -1.68 5.52
CA ALA A 543 -4.60 -1.68 4.11
C ALA A 543 -3.38 -1.45 3.19
N LEU A 544 -2.52 -0.49 3.53
CA LEU A 544 -1.29 -0.22 2.80
C LEU A 544 -0.34 -1.42 2.83
N LEU A 545 -0.12 -2.03 4.00
CA LEU A 545 0.73 -3.21 4.15
C LEU A 545 0.24 -4.37 3.28
N ILE A 546 -1.04 -4.72 3.36
CA ILE A 546 -1.65 -5.79 2.56
C ILE A 546 -1.50 -5.48 1.06
N PHE A 547 -1.74 -4.26 0.66
CA PHE A 547 -1.67 -3.86 -0.74
C PHE A 547 -0.23 -3.88 -1.28
N ARG A 548 0.75 -3.43 -0.51
CA ARG A 548 2.17 -3.49 -0.88
C ARG A 548 2.66 -4.94 -0.95
N LEU A 549 2.28 -5.79 -0.01
CA LEU A 549 2.56 -7.23 -0.09
C LEU A 549 1.95 -7.88 -1.33
N LEU A 550 0.71 -7.49 -1.70
CA LEU A 550 0.07 -7.93 -2.93
C LEU A 550 0.89 -7.54 -4.18
N GLN A 551 1.31 -6.28 -4.26
CA GLN A 551 2.13 -5.78 -5.36
C GLN A 551 3.47 -6.52 -5.47
N VAL A 552 4.14 -6.73 -4.34
CA VAL A 552 5.43 -7.46 -4.30
C VAL A 552 5.25 -8.91 -4.71
N LYS A 553 4.19 -9.59 -4.26
CA LYS A 553 3.91 -10.98 -4.70
C LYS A 553 3.65 -11.07 -6.20
N ILE A 554 2.89 -10.15 -6.78
CA ILE A 554 2.68 -10.09 -8.23
C ILE A 554 4.01 -9.88 -8.96
N LYS A 555 4.86 -8.96 -8.49
CA LYS A 555 6.16 -8.68 -9.10
C LYS A 555 7.14 -9.84 -8.94
N THR A 556 7.06 -10.59 -7.86
CA THR A 556 7.88 -11.80 -7.63
C THR A 556 7.44 -12.93 -8.55
N PHE A 557 6.13 -13.09 -8.78
CA PHE A 557 5.57 -14.08 -9.70
C PHE A 557 5.93 -13.78 -11.16
N ASP A 558 5.79 -12.53 -11.58
CA ASP A 558 6.18 -12.07 -12.92
C ASP A 558 6.98 -10.75 -12.82
N LYS A 559 8.30 -10.84 -12.96
CA LYS A 559 9.21 -9.67 -12.89
C LYS A 559 8.93 -8.63 -13.98
N ASN A 560 8.31 -9.02 -15.08
CA ASN A 560 7.94 -8.16 -16.20
C ASN A 560 6.52 -7.61 -16.10
N ALA A 561 5.78 -7.99 -15.04
CA ALA A 561 4.43 -7.48 -14.83
C ALA A 561 4.44 -5.96 -14.66
N ARG A 562 3.77 -5.27 -15.59
CA ARG A 562 3.52 -3.82 -15.51
C ARG A 562 2.06 -3.60 -15.11
N VAL A 563 1.80 -3.71 -13.81
CA VAL A 563 0.45 -3.52 -13.26
C VAL A 563 0.49 -2.36 -12.27
N THR A 564 -0.31 -1.35 -12.54
CA THR A 564 -0.44 -0.18 -11.66
C THR A 564 -1.35 -0.50 -10.47
N ALA A 565 -1.22 0.26 -9.38
CA ALA A 565 -2.13 0.16 -8.22
C ALA A 565 -3.59 0.31 -8.66
N ARG A 566 -3.87 1.29 -9.52
CA ARG A 566 -5.20 1.52 -10.07
C ARG A 566 -5.75 0.28 -10.78
N ASN A 567 -4.95 -0.38 -11.63
CA ASN A 567 -5.41 -1.58 -12.33
C ASN A 567 -5.77 -2.72 -11.37
N ILE A 568 -5.01 -2.86 -10.28
CA ILE A 568 -5.30 -3.87 -9.24
C ILE A 568 -6.63 -3.53 -8.56
N ILE A 569 -6.78 -2.32 -8.05
CA ILE A 569 -7.98 -1.87 -7.34
C ILE A 569 -9.22 -1.98 -8.24
N GLU A 570 -9.15 -1.48 -9.48
CA GLU A 570 -10.25 -1.57 -10.45
C GLU A 570 -10.61 -3.03 -10.77
N THR A 571 -9.60 -3.92 -10.92
CA THR A 571 -9.86 -5.34 -11.15
C THR A 571 -10.60 -5.95 -9.97
N LEU A 572 -10.11 -5.75 -8.74
CA LEU A 572 -10.74 -6.28 -7.53
C LEU A 572 -12.16 -5.74 -7.31
N ASN A 573 -12.38 -4.46 -7.58
CA ASN A 573 -13.70 -3.83 -7.46
C ASN A 573 -14.70 -4.37 -8.48
N ASN A 574 -14.26 -4.62 -9.70
CA ASN A 574 -15.12 -5.12 -10.78
C ASN A 574 -15.44 -6.61 -10.66
N MET A 575 -14.75 -7.34 -9.76
CA MET A 575 -15.00 -8.78 -9.54
C MET A 575 -16.29 -8.97 -8.73
N LYS A 576 -17.42 -8.80 -9.40
CA LYS A 576 -18.75 -8.97 -8.83
C LYS A 576 -19.44 -10.20 -9.39
N VAL A 577 -20.25 -10.86 -8.57
CA VAL A 577 -21.05 -12.01 -8.94
C VAL A 577 -22.52 -11.72 -8.72
N ALA A 578 -23.37 -12.23 -9.61
CA ALA A 578 -24.82 -12.19 -9.48
C ALA A 578 -25.31 -13.54 -8.97
N ASN A 579 -26.19 -13.51 -7.98
CA ASN A 579 -26.93 -14.70 -7.52
C ASN A 579 -27.99 -15.07 -8.56
N ILE A 580 -28.01 -16.34 -8.97
CA ILE A 580 -29.02 -16.89 -9.88
C ILE A 580 -29.87 -17.89 -9.12
N SER A 581 -31.01 -17.42 -8.65
CA SER A 581 -32.04 -18.23 -7.97
C SER A 581 -31.50 -19.10 -6.82
N ASP A 582 -30.54 -18.61 -6.07
CA ASP A 582 -29.83 -19.30 -4.96
C ASP A 582 -29.14 -20.62 -5.35
N LEU A 583 -29.10 -20.94 -6.62
CA LEU A 583 -28.49 -22.17 -7.14
C LEU A 583 -27.02 -21.98 -7.49
N MET A 584 -26.67 -20.83 -8.04
CA MET A 584 -25.32 -20.52 -8.47
C MET A 584 -25.07 -19.02 -8.49
N TYR A 585 -23.79 -18.67 -8.57
CA TYR A 585 -23.34 -17.30 -8.83
C TYR A 585 -22.72 -17.21 -10.21
N SER A 586 -23.06 -16.17 -10.97
CA SER A 586 -22.50 -15.89 -12.29
C SER A 586 -21.59 -14.68 -12.22
N SER A 587 -20.36 -14.80 -12.75
CA SER A 587 -19.39 -13.71 -12.83
C SER A 587 -19.91 -12.60 -13.73
N GLN A 588 -19.87 -11.37 -13.24
CA GLN A 588 -20.23 -10.16 -13.98
C GLN A 588 -18.97 -9.39 -14.44
N TYR A 589 -17.82 -10.07 -14.48
CA TYR A 589 -16.52 -9.53 -14.89
C TYR A 589 -15.88 -10.38 -15.99
N LYS A 590 -14.94 -9.76 -16.70
CA LYS A 590 -14.17 -10.41 -17.77
C LYS A 590 -12.76 -10.71 -17.31
N GLY A 591 -12.12 -11.68 -17.94
CA GLY A 591 -10.70 -11.95 -17.73
C GLY A 591 -9.85 -10.71 -18.09
N SER A 592 -8.84 -10.45 -17.27
CA SER A 592 -7.85 -9.40 -17.50
C SER A 592 -6.44 -9.93 -17.20
N LYS A 593 -5.42 -9.24 -17.69
CA LYS A 593 -4.02 -9.58 -17.35
C LYS A 593 -3.80 -9.53 -15.83
N THR A 594 -4.38 -8.55 -15.16
CA THR A 594 -4.29 -8.42 -13.70
C THR A 594 -4.93 -9.61 -12.99
N LEU A 595 -6.13 -10.04 -13.42
CA LEU A 595 -6.79 -11.22 -12.85
C LEU A 595 -5.96 -12.50 -13.07
N SER A 596 -5.36 -12.66 -14.25
CA SER A 596 -4.48 -13.81 -14.53
C SER A 596 -3.25 -13.84 -13.62
N LEU A 597 -2.68 -12.67 -13.31
CA LEU A 597 -1.56 -12.56 -12.36
C LEU A 597 -2.00 -12.87 -10.93
N LEU A 598 -3.14 -12.37 -10.50
CA LEU A 598 -3.71 -12.65 -9.17
C LEU A 598 -3.97 -14.16 -9.00
N GLU A 599 -4.58 -14.81 -9.99
CA GLU A 599 -4.78 -16.26 -9.99
C GLU A 599 -3.46 -17.03 -10.01
N GLY A 600 -2.47 -16.57 -10.78
CA GLY A 600 -1.14 -17.18 -10.79
C GLY A 600 -0.43 -17.13 -9.43
N VAL A 601 -0.67 -16.08 -8.66
CA VAL A 601 -0.08 -15.90 -7.31
C VAL A 601 -0.83 -16.71 -6.25
N PHE A 602 -2.17 -16.74 -6.29
CA PHE A 602 -3.00 -17.21 -5.17
C PHE A 602 -3.81 -18.48 -5.47
N ASP A 603 -4.03 -18.81 -6.72
CA ASP A 603 -4.82 -19.98 -7.17
C ASP A 603 -6.18 -20.12 -6.47
N LEU A 604 -6.90 -19.00 -6.34
CA LEU A 604 -8.20 -19.00 -5.69
C LEU A 604 -9.32 -19.54 -6.58
N GLY A 605 -9.08 -19.69 -7.90
CA GLY A 605 -10.07 -20.10 -8.87
C GLY A 605 -11.24 -19.10 -9.00
N LEU A 606 -10.91 -17.80 -8.93
CA LEU A 606 -11.88 -16.70 -9.11
C LEU A 606 -11.94 -16.20 -10.56
N ASN A 607 -11.45 -17.00 -11.50
CA ASN A 607 -11.47 -16.74 -12.95
C ASN A 607 -12.53 -17.58 -13.68
N MET A 608 -13.46 -18.20 -12.97
CA MET A 608 -14.52 -19.00 -13.54
C MET A 608 -15.74 -18.15 -13.92
N LYS A 609 -16.51 -18.60 -14.92
CA LYS A 609 -17.76 -17.93 -15.29
C LYS A 609 -18.87 -18.14 -14.27
N GLN A 610 -18.85 -19.27 -13.58
CA GLN A 610 -19.91 -19.68 -12.67
C GLN A 610 -19.35 -20.37 -11.44
N TYR A 611 -20.00 -20.17 -10.30
CA TYR A 611 -19.62 -20.73 -9.03
C TYR A 611 -20.84 -21.37 -8.34
N LEU A 612 -20.65 -22.51 -7.72
CA LEU A 612 -21.62 -23.02 -6.77
C LEU A 612 -21.45 -22.27 -5.42
N PRO A 613 -22.54 -22.02 -4.68
CA PRO A 613 -22.46 -21.35 -3.37
C PRO A 613 -21.45 -22.00 -2.43
N LYS A 614 -21.42 -23.35 -2.38
CA LYS A 614 -20.48 -24.12 -1.55
C LYS A 614 -19.01 -23.84 -1.90
N ASP A 615 -18.70 -23.58 -3.18
CA ASP A 615 -17.33 -23.35 -3.64
C ASP A 615 -16.86 -21.94 -3.26
N LEU A 616 -17.74 -20.93 -3.39
CA LEU A 616 -17.45 -19.59 -2.91
C LEU A 616 -17.34 -19.53 -1.38
N ASN A 617 -18.29 -20.18 -0.67
CA ASN A 617 -18.24 -20.27 0.79
C ASN A 617 -16.97 -20.95 1.31
N LYS A 618 -16.42 -21.90 0.54
CA LYS A 618 -15.14 -22.52 0.89
C LYS A 618 -13.99 -21.53 0.76
N LYS A 619 -14.02 -20.66 -0.27
CA LYS A 619 -12.97 -19.63 -0.50
C LYS A 619 -12.97 -18.52 0.55
N CYS A 620 -14.12 -18.27 1.19
CA CYS A 620 -14.24 -17.34 2.32
C CYS A 620 -13.59 -17.86 3.60
N LYS A 621 -13.32 -19.17 3.69
CA LYS A 621 -12.76 -19.77 4.90
C LYS A 621 -11.25 -19.52 4.99
N LYS A 622 -10.78 -19.31 6.22
CA LYS A 622 -9.37 -19.07 6.57
C LYS A 622 -8.40 -20.12 6.01
N ASN A 623 -8.79 -21.37 5.98
CA ASN A 623 -7.95 -22.51 5.60
C ASN A 623 -8.07 -22.88 4.12
N PHE A 624 -8.55 -21.98 3.31
CA PHE A 624 -8.65 -22.20 1.86
C PHE A 624 -7.40 -21.70 1.13
#